data_fdabd31a592c6088f189a4c69add757d
#
_entry.id   fdabd31a592c6088f189a4c69add757d
#
_cell.length_a   1.000
_cell.length_b   1.000
_cell.length_c   1.000
_cell.angle_alpha   90.00
_cell.angle_beta   90.00
_cell.angle_gamma   90.00
#
_symmetry.space_group_name_H-M   'P 1'
#
loop_
_entity.id
_entity.type
_entity.pdbx_description
1 polymer ?
#
loop_
_entity_poly.entity_id
_entity_poly.type
_entity_poly.pdbx_seq_one_letter_code
_entity_poly.pdbx_strand_id
1 'polypeptide(L)'
;MSVWKFKSWPILVVALLSLLGGCATVPMASLDKDNQAKTFQAPPQASRIYIYRNENMGGAIPMAVSVDGKTVGQTGPKTYFMLDVAPGKHRIESLTENVASLTLNTEQGKSYYVWQEVKMGLWSARSALHEVSAAQGQKGVMECKLAQSEEQ
;
A
#
# COMPACT_ATOMS: atom_id res chain seq x y z
N MET A 1 17.40 -19.19 61.04
CA MET A 1 17.77 -18.08 60.14
C MET A 1 17.51 -18.52 58.70
N SER A 2 16.39 -18.13 58.11
CA SER A 2 15.98 -18.51 56.78
C SER A 2 16.43 -17.48 55.79
N VAL A 3 17.22 -17.88 54.80
CA VAL A 3 17.69 -17.06 53.71
C VAL A 3 16.67 -17.10 52.60
N TRP A 4 15.93 -16.02 52.43
CA TRP A 4 14.96 -15.85 51.36
C TRP A 4 15.69 -15.47 50.07
N LYS A 5 15.82 -16.41 49.14
CA LYS A 5 16.36 -16.15 47.78
C LYS A 5 15.23 -15.66 46.88
N PHE A 6 15.17 -14.37 46.61
CA PHE A 6 14.33 -13.81 45.57
C PHE A 6 14.86 -14.24 44.19
N LYS A 7 14.09 -15.09 43.52
CA LYS A 7 14.34 -15.58 42.15
C LYS A 7 13.42 -14.83 41.18
N SER A 8 13.65 -13.51 40.97
CA SER A 8 12.79 -12.64 40.17
C SER A 8 13.40 -12.21 38.82
N TRP A 9 14.36 -13.00 38.29
CA TRP A 9 15.04 -12.67 37.03
C TRP A 9 14.29 -13.03 35.71
N PRO A 10 13.43 -14.06 35.62
CA PRO A 10 12.84 -14.43 34.31
C PRO A 10 11.65 -13.55 33.86
N ILE A 11 11.01 -12.79 34.76
CA ILE A 11 9.81 -12.01 34.41
C ILE A 11 10.14 -10.72 33.66
N LEU A 12 11.32 -10.13 33.90
CA LEU A 12 11.74 -8.88 33.26
C LEU A 12 12.17 -9.08 31.79
N VAL A 13 12.64 -10.27 31.40
CA VAL A 13 13.08 -10.58 30.05
C VAL A 13 11.90 -10.82 29.11
N VAL A 14 10.79 -11.38 29.61
CA VAL A 14 9.58 -11.65 28.81
C VAL A 14 8.84 -10.34 28.47
N ALA A 15 8.87 -9.35 29.35
CA ALA A 15 8.23 -8.05 29.12
C ALA A 15 8.96 -7.18 28.07
N LEU A 16 10.24 -7.44 27.80
CA LEU A 16 11.03 -6.64 26.83
C LEU A 16 10.89 -7.13 25.39
N LEU A 17 10.41 -8.37 25.16
CA LEU A 17 10.20 -8.93 23.81
C LEU A 17 8.88 -8.51 23.15
N SER A 18 7.97 -7.89 23.88
CA SER A 18 6.66 -7.46 23.34
C SER A 18 6.66 -6.06 22.71
N LEU A 19 7.80 -5.38 22.61
CA LEU A 19 7.94 -4.04 22.05
C LEU A 19 8.45 -4.01 20.59
N LEU A 20 8.50 -5.16 19.89
CA LEU A 20 8.73 -5.16 18.44
C LEU A 20 7.44 -4.76 17.74
N GLY A 21 7.21 -3.45 17.78
CA GLY A 21 6.06 -2.77 17.25
C GLY A 21 5.81 -3.07 15.78
N GLY A 22 4.58 -3.47 15.49
CA GLY A 22 4.11 -3.80 14.18
C GLY A 22 4.21 -2.63 13.20
N CYS A 23 5.02 -2.81 12.17
CA CYS A 23 4.73 -2.16 10.90
C CYS A 23 3.35 -2.67 10.44
N ALA A 24 2.51 -1.80 9.88
CA ALA A 24 1.25 -2.23 9.28
C ALA A 24 1.55 -3.26 8.19
N THR A 25 1.26 -4.51 8.46
CA THR A 25 1.40 -5.59 7.48
C THR A 25 0.08 -5.70 6.72
N VAL A 26 0.14 -5.50 5.41
CA VAL A 26 -1.00 -5.73 4.52
C VAL A 26 -0.82 -7.10 3.84
N PRO A 27 -1.93 -7.78 3.43
CA PRO A 27 -1.82 -9.02 2.67
C PRO A 27 -1.02 -8.81 1.39
N MET A 28 -0.04 -9.68 1.14
CA MET A 28 0.85 -9.58 -0.01
C MET A 28 0.52 -10.64 -1.06
N ALA A 29 0.64 -10.27 -2.32
CA ALA A 29 0.56 -11.22 -3.43
C ALA A 29 1.83 -12.10 -3.49
N SER A 30 1.76 -13.19 -4.27
CA SER A 30 2.92 -14.05 -4.49
C SER A 30 4.02 -13.31 -5.27
N LEU A 31 5.28 -13.77 -5.09
CA LEU A 31 6.42 -13.21 -5.81
C LEU A 31 6.26 -13.33 -7.34
N ASP A 32 5.67 -14.42 -7.83
CA ASP A 32 5.44 -14.62 -9.26
C ASP A 32 4.45 -13.57 -9.81
N LYS A 33 3.38 -13.26 -9.08
CA LYS A 33 2.45 -12.18 -9.45
C LYS A 33 3.13 -10.81 -9.42
N ASP A 34 3.97 -10.54 -8.43
CA ASP A 34 4.74 -9.30 -8.35
C ASP A 34 5.71 -9.15 -9.53
N ASN A 35 6.44 -10.21 -9.88
CA ASN A 35 7.35 -10.22 -11.04
C ASN A 35 6.58 -10.00 -12.35
N GLN A 36 5.42 -10.65 -12.52
CA GLN A 36 4.57 -10.48 -13.69
C GLN A 36 4.02 -9.05 -13.78
N ALA A 37 3.56 -8.47 -12.67
CA ALA A 37 3.08 -7.10 -12.62
C ALA A 37 4.16 -6.10 -13.05
N LYS A 38 5.42 -6.34 -12.67
CA LYS A 38 6.59 -5.49 -13.00
C LYS A 38 7.09 -5.62 -14.43
N THR A 39 6.41 -6.37 -15.30
CA THR A 39 6.60 -6.28 -16.76
C THR A 39 5.96 -5.03 -17.35
N PHE A 40 5.05 -4.38 -16.62
CA PHE A 40 4.34 -3.16 -16.99
C PHE A 40 3.51 -3.23 -18.27
N GLN A 41 3.21 -4.42 -18.73
CA GLN A 41 2.41 -4.63 -19.93
C GLN A 41 0.92 -4.62 -19.56
N ALA A 42 0.15 -3.69 -20.14
CA ALA A 42 -1.30 -3.68 -20.02
C ALA A 42 -1.93 -4.77 -20.90
N PRO A 43 -3.06 -5.36 -20.47
CA PRO A 43 -3.82 -6.27 -21.32
C PRO A 43 -4.32 -5.54 -22.58
N PRO A 44 -4.34 -6.18 -23.76
CA PRO A 44 -4.74 -5.53 -25.02
C PRO A 44 -6.18 -4.98 -25.01
N GLN A 45 -7.06 -5.58 -24.20
CA GLN A 45 -8.49 -5.25 -24.15
C GLN A 45 -8.89 -4.42 -22.91
N ALA A 46 -7.95 -4.09 -22.04
CA ALA A 46 -8.20 -3.35 -20.82
C ALA A 46 -7.16 -2.25 -20.62
N SER A 47 -7.36 -1.43 -19.63
CA SER A 47 -6.36 -0.49 -19.12
C SER A 47 -5.79 -1.03 -17.82
N ARG A 48 -4.56 -0.71 -17.50
CA ARG A 48 -3.93 -1.12 -16.24
C ARG A 48 -3.60 0.07 -15.37
N ILE A 49 -3.99 0.04 -14.12
CA ILE A 49 -3.71 1.09 -13.13
C ILE A 49 -2.80 0.52 -12.05
N TYR A 50 -1.67 1.19 -11.81
CA TYR A 50 -0.78 0.95 -10.68
C TYR A 50 -0.99 2.05 -9.66
N ILE A 51 -1.33 1.69 -8.41
CA ILE A 51 -1.47 2.62 -7.29
C ILE A 51 -0.40 2.24 -6.28
N TYR A 52 0.60 3.09 -6.08
CA TYR A 52 1.77 2.74 -5.27
C TYR A 52 2.06 3.76 -4.17
N ARG A 53 2.56 3.26 -3.05
CA ARG A 53 3.08 4.01 -1.92
C ARG A 53 4.51 3.55 -1.66
N ASN A 54 5.48 4.35 -2.10
CA ASN A 54 6.90 4.01 -2.01
C ASN A 54 7.62 4.65 -0.81
N GLU A 55 6.89 5.23 0.13
CA GLU A 55 7.41 5.86 1.33
C GLU A 55 7.35 4.93 2.54
N ASN A 56 8.26 5.18 3.50
CA ASN A 56 8.23 4.54 4.83
C ASN A 56 7.53 5.41 5.88
N MET A 57 7.34 6.70 5.62
CA MET A 57 6.62 7.62 6.50
C MET A 57 5.20 7.10 6.75
N GLY A 58 4.71 7.23 7.98
CA GLY A 58 3.40 6.68 8.37
C GLY A 58 3.34 5.16 8.31
N GLY A 59 4.46 4.45 8.48
CA GLY A 59 4.59 3.00 8.30
C GLY A 59 3.66 2.14 9.14
N ALA A 60 3.21 2.65 10.29
CA ALA A 60 2.24 1.96 11.15
C ALA A 60 0.78 2.14 10.69
N ILE A 61 0.51 2.97 9.68
CA ILE A 61 -0.86 3.34 9.28
C ILE A 61 -1.14 2.77 7.89
N PRO A 62 -2.02 1.75 7.76
CA PRO A 62 -2.52 1.30 6.48
C PRO A 62 -3.45 2.37 5.88
N MET A 63 -3.43 2.49 4.55
CA MET A 63 -4.25 3.46 3.82
C MET A 63 -5.20 2.73 2.88
N ALA A 64 -6.50 2.83 3.15
CA ALA A 64 -7.50 2.19 2.31
C ALA A 64 -7.57 2.87 0.93
N VAL A 65 -7.71 2.04 -0.10
CA VAL A 65 -7.84 2.46 -1.50
C VAL A 65 -9.14 1.92 -2.06
N SER A 66 -9.87 2.76 -2.78
CA SER A 66 -11.02 2.34 -3.58
C SER A 66 -10.91 2.84 -5.02
N VAL A 67 -11.53 2.12 -5.93
CA VAL A 67 -11.67 2.49 -7.35
C VAL A 67 -13.14 2.34 -7.72
N ASP A 68 -13.73 3.41 -8.26
CA ASP A 68 -15.14 3.49 -8.65
C ASP A 68 -16.10 3.09 -7.51
N GLY A 69 -15.75 3.45 -6.27
CA GLY A 69 -16.53 3.16 -5.07
C GLY A 69 -16.37 1.73 -4.53
N LYS A 70 -15.55 0.88 -5.16
CA LYS A 70 -15.25 -0.46 -4.65
C LYS A 70 -13.91 -0.47 -3.93
N THR A 71 -13.87 -1.08 -2.76
CA THR A 71 -12.63 -1.26 -1.99
C THR A 71 -11.68 -2.18 -2.73
N VAL A 72 -10.45 -1.71 -2.93
CA VAL A 72 -9.34 -2.51 -3.48
C VAL A 72 -8.56 -3.21 -2.38
N GLY A 73 -8.40 -2.55 -1.25
CA GLY A 73 -7.65 -3.02 -0.11
C GLY A 73 -6.92 -1.89 0.60
N GLN A 74 -5.86 -2.23 1.33
CA GLN A 74 -5.05 -1.27 2.06
C GLN A 74 -3.59 -1.32 1.61
N THR A 75 -2.99 -0.15 1.37
CA THR A 75 -1.55 -0.04 1.16
C THR A 75 -0.82 0.10 2.49
N GLY A 76 0.34 -0.52 2.58
CA GLY A 76 1.36 -0.28 3.60
C GLY A 76 2.59 0.40 2.99
N PRO A 77 3.65 0.60 3.79
CA PRO A 77 4.93 1.08 3.29
C PRO A 77 5.47 0.19 2.18
N LYS A 78 5.97 0.79 1.10
CA LYS A 78 6.58 0.05 -0.02
C LYS A 78 5.67 -1.03 -0.62
N THR A 79 4.37 -0.71 -0.78
CA THR A 79 3.41 -1.59 -1.43
C THR A 79 2.69 -0.91 -2.59
N TYR A 80 2.15 -1.71 -3.51
CA TYR A 80 1.33 -1.22 -4.61
C TYR A 80 0.20 -2.19 -4.93
N PHE A 81 -0.85 -1.67 -5.58
CA PHE A 81 -1.88 -2.44 -6.26
C PHE A 81 -1.70 -2.36 -7.76
N MET A 82 -2.08 -3.41 -8.47
CA MET A 82 -2.20 -3.46 -9.92
C MET A 82 -3.62 -3.92 -10.25
N LEU A 83 -4.35 -3.11 -11.03
CA LEU A 83 -5.74 -3.33 -11.37
C LEU A 83 -5.94 -3.25 -12.88
N ASP A 84 -6.64 -4.22 -13.46
CA ASP A 84 -7.09 -4.17 -14.84
C ASP A 84 -8.53 -3.66 -14.86
N VAL A 85 -8.77 -2.56 -15.55
CA VAL A 85 -10.06 -1.88 -15.63
C VAL A 85 -10.50 -1.71 -17.09
N ALA A 86 -11.80 -1.55 -17.34
CA ALA A 86 -12.29 -1.18 -18.65
C ALA A 86 -11.72 0.21 -19.04
N PRO A 87 -11.48 0.48 -20.35
CA PRO A 87 -11.13 1.83 -20.77
C PRO A 87 -12.25 2.82 -20.42
N GLY A 88 -11.88 4.01 -19.94
CA GLY A 88 -12.85 5.01 -19.54
C GLY A 88 -12.40 5.87 -18.37
N LYS A 89 -13.38 6.46 -17.72
CA LYS A 89 -13.18 7.37 -16.57
C LYS A 89 -13.29 6.58 -15.26
N HIS A 90 -12.25 6.65 -14.45
CA HIS A 90 -12.19 5.97 -13.15
C HIS A 90 -11.91 6.98 -12.03
N ARG A 91 -12.57 6.78 -10.90
CA ARG A 91 -12.34 7.56 -9.68
C ARG A 91 -11.57 6.70 -8.68
N ILE A 92 -10.38 7.15 -8.34
CA ILE A 92 -9.50 6.54 -7.35
C ILE A 92 -9.60 7.36 -6.08
N GLU A 93 -9.77 6.71 -4.92
CA GLU A 93 -9.84 7.36 -3.63
C GLU A 93 -8.87 6.69 -2.65
N SER A 94 -8.24 7.50 -1.81
CA SER A 94 -7.43 7.07 -0.68
C SER A 94 -8.06 7.62 0.60
N LEU A 95 -8.46 6.70 1.47
CA LEU A 95 -9.18 7.01 2.71
C LEU A 95 -8.22 6.90 3.88
N THR A 96 -7.98 8.05 4.51
CA THR A 96 -7.14 8.22 5.69
C THR A 96 -7.81 9.20 6.64
N GLU A 97 -7.08 10.05 7.38
CA GLU A 97 -7.69 11.19 8.09
C GLU A 97 -8.45 12.13 7.12
N ASN A 98 -8.05 12.16 5.86
CA ASN A 98 -8.79 12.81 4.78
C ASN A 98 -9.23 11.79 3.72
N VAL A 99 -10.11 12.21 2.82
CA VAL A 99 -10.39 11.50 1.57
C VAL A 99 -9.68 12.24 0.44
N ALA A 100 -8.62 11.64 -0.11
CA ALA A 100 -7.98 12.09 -1.33
C ALA A 100 -8.66 11.42 -2.53
N SER A 101 -8.95 12.16 -3.58
CA SER A 101 -9.64 11.67 -4.77
C SER A 101 -8.93 12.14 -6.04
N LEU A 102 -8.77 11.24 -7.00
CA LEU A 102 -8.21 11.48 -8.32
C LEU A 102 -9.12 10.87 -9.39
N THR A 103 -9.41 11.62 -10.44
CA THR A 103 -10.10 11.08 -11.62
C THR A 103 -9.09 10.83 -12.73
N LEU A 104 -9.09 9.59 -13.24
CA LEU A 104 -8.22 9.13 -14.30
C LEU A 104 -9.03 8.78 -15.54
N ASN A 105 -8.60 9.25 -16.73
CA ASN A 105 -9.20 8.81 -17.99
C ASN A 105 -8.27 7.79 -18.62
N THR A 106 -8.71 6.55 -18.74
CA THR A 106 -7.88 5.45 -19.22
C THR A 106 -8.25 5.02 -20.64
N GLU A 107 -7.26 4.58 -21.39
CA GLU A 107 -7.38 4.08 -22.76
C GLU A 107 -6.95 2.61 -22.81
N GLN A 108 -7.55 1.88 -23.72
CA GLN A 108 -7.27 0.47 -23.97
C GLN A 108 -5.77 0.22 -24.25
N GLY A 109 -5.21 -0.82 -23.67
CA GLY A 109 -3.83 -1.24 -23.86
C GLY A 109 -2.78 -0.34 -23.19
N LYS A 110 -3.20 0.65 -22.39
CA LYS A 110 -2.29 1.58 -21.71
C LYS A 110 -2.21 1.31 -20.21
N SER A 111 -1.04 1.61 -19.64
CA SER A 111 -0.78 1.58 -18.19
C SER A 111 -0.70 2.98 -17.62
N TYR A 112 -1.30 3.16 -16.45
CA TYR A 112 -1.38 4.41 -15.71
C TYR A 112 -0.80 4.23 -14.31
N TYR A 113 -0.22 5.29 -13.75
CA TYR A 113 0.49 5.24 -12.49
C TYR A 113 -0.01 6.33 -11.57
N VAL A 114 -0.42 5.94 -10.36
CA VAL A 114 -0.90 6.83 -9.32
C VAL A 114 -0.01 6.69 -8.10
N TRP A 115 0.65 7.76 -7.73
CA TRP A 115 1.41 7.83 -6.50
C TRP A 115 0.49 8.26 -5.35
N GLN A 116 0.38 7.38 -4.36
CA GLN A 116 -0.28 7.66 -3.10
C GLN A 116 0.75 8.24 -2.13
N GLU A 117 0.84 9.56 -2.10
CA GLU A 117 1.76 10.29 -1.23
C GLU A 117 1.24 10.34 0.20
N VAL A 118 2.12 10.08 1.17
CA VAL A 118 1.83 10.21 2.60
C VAL A 118 2.04 11.66 3.04
N LYS A 119 1.05 12.25 3.69
CA LYS A 119 1.11 13.58 4.28
C LYS A 119 1.03 13.52 5.80
N MET A 120 1.61 14.50 6.47
CA MET A 120 1.38 14.70 7.90
C MET A 120 -0.06 15.16 8.14
N GLY A 121 -0.77 14.47 9.03
CA GLY A 121 -2.08 14.86 9.52
C GLY A 121 -2.00 15.44 10.94
N LEU A 122 -3.15 15.83 11.50
CA LEU A 122 -3.23 16.35 12.86
C LEU A 122 -3.23 15.23 13.90
N TRP A 123 -3.90 14.11 13.60
CA TRP A 123 -4.09 12.97 14.51
C TRP A 123 -3.57 11.67 13.92
N SER A 124 -3.54 11.58 12.59
CA SER A 124 -3.11 10.40 11.85
C SER A 124 -2.43 10.83 10.54
N ALA A 125 -2.00 9.89 9.72
CA ALA A 125 -1.51 10.21 8.38
C ALA A 125 -2.66 10.64 7.47
N ARG A 126 -2.38 11.56 6.57
CA ARG A 126 -3.21 11.96 5.44
C ARG A 126 -2.59 11.48 4.16
N SER A 127 -3.34 11.50 3.08
CA SER A 127 -2.84 11.12 1.76
C SER A 127 -3.15 12.16 0.70
N ALA A 128 -2.37 12.14 -0.38
CA ALA A 128 -2.67 12.77 -1.64
C ALA A 128 -2.45 11.77 -2.77
N LEU A 129 -3.21 11.91 -3.86
CA LEU A 129 -3.11 11.07 -5.05
C LEU A 129 -2.61 11.90 -6.22
N HIS A 130 -1.60 11.39 -6.92
CA HIS A 130 -0.99 12.06 -8.08
C HIS A 130 -0.91 11.09 -9.25
N GLU A 131 -1.47 11.47 -10.39
CA GLU A 131 -1.11 10.83 -11.65
C GLU A 131 0.33 11.23 -12.00
N VAL A 132 1.17 10.25 -12.32
CA VAL A 132 2.57 10.47 -12.63
C VAL A 132 2.94 9.86 -13.98
N SER A 133 4.05 10.30 -14.55
CA SER A 133 4.56 9.75 -15.81
C SER A 133 4.90 8.26 -15.68
N ALA A 134 4.90 7.53 -16.79
CA ALA A 134 5.26 6.11 -16.81
C ALA A 134 6.67 5.87 -16.22
N ALA A 135 7.64 6.72 -16.55
CA ALA A 135 9.00 6.60 -16.03
C ALA A 135 9.06 6.74 -14.50
N GLN A 136 8.35 7.73 -13.95
CA GLN A 136 8.27 7.93 -12.50
C GLN A 136 7.50 6.81 -11.80
N GLY A 137 6.37 6.41 -12.38
CA GLY A 137 5.50 5.37 -11.83
C GLY A 137 6.19 4.01 -11.81
N GLN A 138 6.82 3.58 -12.90
CA GLN A 138 7.58 2.33 -12.96
C GLN A 138 8.70 2.31 -11.93
N LYS A 139 9.47 3.40 -11.81
CA LYS A 139 10.49 3.51 -10.77
C LYS A 139 9.91 3.34 -9.38
N GLY A 140 8.79 4.02 -9.06
CA GLY A 140 8.13 3.91 -7.76
C GLY A 140 7.60 2.50 -7.47
N VAL A 141 6.98 1.84 -8.46
CA VAL A 141 6.49 0.45 -8.35
C VAL A 141 7.63 -0.54 -8.14
N MET A 142 8.77 -0.34 -8.82
CA MET A 142 9.97 -1.20 -8.62
C MET A 142 10.52 -1.17 -7.19
N GLU A 143 10.30 -0.09 -6.45
CA GLU A 143 10.67 0.03 -5.04
C GLU A 143 9.69 -0.65 -4.07
N CYS A 144 8.56 -1.14 -4.59
CA CYS A 144 7.44 -1.68 -3.83
C CYS A 144 7.23 -3.18 -4.11
N LYS A 145 6.35 -3.80 -3.32
CA LYS A 145 5.86 -5.17 -3.52
C LYS A 145 4.36 -5.16 -3.75
N LEU A 146 3.86 -6.10 -4.56
CA LEU A 146 2.45 -6.21 -4.88
C LEU A 146 1.65 -6.63 -3.63
N ALA A 147 0.70 -5.80 -3.23
CA ALA A 147 -0.29 -6.15 -2.22
C ALA A 147 -1.44 -6.95 -2.87
N GLN A 148 -2.07 -7.83 -2.08
CA GLN A 148 -3.24 -8.56 -2.52
C GLN A 148 -4.45 -7.63 -2.52
N SER A 149 -5.16 -7.53 -3.65
CA SER A 149 -6.42 -6.81 -3.72
C SER A 149 -7.57 -7.68 -3.21
N GLU A 150 -8.62 -7.05 -2.65
CA GLU A 150 -9.81 -7.75 -2.15
C GLU A 150 -10.68 -8.31 -3.30
N GLU A 151 -10.52 -7.79 -4.52
CA GLU A 151 -11.21 -8.22 -5.74
C GLU A 151 -10.32 -9.10 -6.63
N GLN A 152 -9.98 -10.31 -6.18
CA GLN A 152 -9.39 -11.34 -7.06
C GLN A 152 -9.96 -12.72 -6.73
#